data_107ca07ebd7e7954397a98050133631c
#
_entry.id   107ca07ebd7e7954397a98050133631c
#
_cell.length_a   1.000
_cell.length_b   1.000
_cell.length_c   1.000
_cell.angle_alpha   90.00
_cell.angle_beta   90.00
_cell.angle_gamma   90.00
#
_symmetry.space_group_name_H-M   'P 1'
#
loop_
_entity.id
_entity.type
_entity.pdbx_description
1 polymer ?
#
loop_
_entity_poly.entity_id
_entity_poly.type
_entity_poly.pdbx_seq_one_letter_code
_entity_poly.pdbx_strand_id
1 'polypeptide(L)'
;NMGNSGTSTRLLMGLVASHPITACFSGDASLVKRPMGRVITPLEMMGAQFLSRAGGLLPLAMRGTGEAKAITYRLPVASAQVKSAILLAGLNAHGTTTVIETHPTRDHSENMLRHFGVSVTTSEIEDGAESISVTGGGRLLGCSVDVPGDPSSAAFLVVAALLHEGSQITLPRIGQNPRRTGLYQTLLEMGADIRVERPQQEVGEQIATLVVHGTGPLNGVDVPPERVPSMID
;
A
#
# COMPACT_ATOMS: atom_id res chain seq x y z
N ASN A 1 -18.88 -2.94 8.56
CA ASN A 1 -17.96 -2.77 9.67
C ASN A 1 -16.56 -3.20 9.25
N MET A 2 -15.57 -2.33 9.42
CA MET A 2 -14.18 -2.52 8.94
C MET A 2 -13.21 -2.96 10.07
N GLY A 3 -13.75 -3.24 11.26
CA GLY A 3 -12.89 -3.54 12.42
C GLY A 3 -11.90 -2.42 12.67
N ASN A 4 -10.60 -2.74 12.70
CA ASN A 4 -9.49 -1.77 12.84
C ASN A 4 -8.83 -1.41 11.50
N SER A 5 -9.29 -1.95 10.36
CA SER A 5 -8.57 -1.80 9.09
C SER A 5 -8.80 -0.45 8.42
N GLY A 6 -7.90 0.50 8.64
CA GLY A 6 -7.87 1.77 7.92
C GLY A 6 -7.54 1.62 6.43
N THR A 7 -6.70 0.65 6.07
CA THR A 7 -6.34 0.36 4.69
C THR A 7 -7.57 -0.14 3.92
N SER A 8 -8.22 -1.20 4.39
CA SER A 8 -9.42 -1.74 3.72
C SER A 8 -10.53 -0.70 3.60
N THR A 9 -10.72 0.15 4.62
CA THR A 9 -11.71 1.23 4.57
C THR A 9 -11.43 2.17 3.40
N ARG A 10 -10.21 2.68 3.28
CA ARG A 10 -9.85 3.66 2.25
C ARG A 10 -9.88 3.07 0.84
N LEU A 11 -9.38 1.86 0.67
CA LEU A 11 -9.39 1.18 -0.63
C LEU A 11 -10.82 0.87 -1.08
N LEU A 12 -11.67 0.36 -0.18
CA LEU A 12 -13.08 0.10 -0.50
C LEU A 12 -13.87 1.39 -0.76
N MET A 13 -13.57 2.51 -0.09
CA MET A 13 -14.14 3.80 -0.45
C MET A 13 -13.81 4.17 -1.91
N GLY A 14 -12.55 3.95 -2.33
CA GLY A 14 -12.14 4.14 -3.72
C GLY A 14 -12.94 3.26 -4.70
N LEU A 15 -13.06 1.97 -4.39
CA LEU A 15 -13.82 1.04 -5.22
C LEU A 15 -15.31 1.44 -5.32
N VAL A 16 -15.95 1.74 -4.19
CA VAL A 16 -17.36 2.15 -4.14
C VAL A 16 -17.61 3.47 -4.85
N ALA A 17 -16.63 4.40 -4.83
CA ALA A 17 -16.79 5.74 -5.39
C ALA A 17 -17.19 5.76 -6.87
N SER A 18 -16.73 4.78 -7.65
CA SER A 18 -17.00 4.67 -9.09
C SER A 18 -18.16 3.75 -9.45
N HIS A 19 -18.97 3.34 -8.48
CA HIS A 19 -20.17 2.54 -8.70
C HIS A 19 -21.43 3.26 -8.18
N PRO A 20 -22.60 3.13 -8.83
CA PRO A 20 -23.85 3.82 -8.41
C PRO A 20 -24.49 3.13 -7.20
N ILE A 21 -23.74 2.95 -6.13
CA ILE A 21 -24.19 2.30 -4.90
C ILE A 21 -24.01 3.22 -3.69
N THR A 22 -24.79 2.96 -2.64
CA THR A 22 -24.64 3.63 -1.34
C THR A 22 -24.05 2.64 -0.34
N ALA A 23 -23.06 3.08 0.42
CA ALA A 23 -22.40 2.30 1.44
C ALA A 23 -22.21 3.09 2.74
N CYS A 24 -22.32 2.39 3.88
CA CYS A 24 -21.99 2.95 5.18
C CYS A 24 -20.75 2.24 5.73
N PHE A 25 -19.78 3.01 6.18
CA PHE A 25 -18.54 2.52 6.78
C PHE A 25 -18.53 2.81 8.28
N SER A 26 -18.22 1.78 9.05
CA SER A 26 -18.00 1.86 10.50
C SER A 26 -16.77 1.06 10.88
N GLY A 27 -16.31 1.21 12.11
CA GLY A 27 -15.15 0.48 12.62
C GLY A 27 -15.13 0.45 14.14
N ASP A 28 -14.04 -0.07 14.68
CA ASP A 28 -13.81 -0.11 16.12
C ASP A 28 -13.45 1.27 16.71
N ALA A 29 -13.24 1.31 18.01
CA ALA A 29 -12.94 2.54 18.76
C ALA A 29 -11.65 3.24 18.30
N SER A 30 -10.70 2.52 17.69
CA SER A 30 -9.48 3.08 17.12
C SER A 30 -9.73 3.66 15.73
N LEU A 31 -10.37 2.88 14.85
CA LEU A 31 -10.60 3.27 13.48
C LEU A 31 -11.52 4.50 13.35
N VAL A 32 -12.54 4.62 14.19
CA VAL A 32 -13.47 5.77 14.19
C VAL A 32 -12.82 7.10 14.56
N LYS A 33 -11.60 7.08 15.09
CA LYS A 33 -10.81 8.28 15.39
C LYS A 33 -9.86 8.68 14.26
N ARG A 34 -9.72 7.83 13.24
CA ARG A 34 -8.81 8.10 12.10
C ARG A 34 -9.52 8.92 11.02
N PRO A 35 -8.96 10.08 10.61
CA PRO A 35 -9.59 10.92 9.59
C PRO A 35 -9.55 10.24 8.21
N MET A 36 -10.65 10.37 7.47
CA MET A 36 -10.81 9.90 6.08
C MET A 36 -10.75 11.03 5.06
N GLY A 37 -10.63 12.29 5.50
CA GLY A 37 -10.68 13.48 4.64
C GLY A 37 -9.71 13.44 3.46
N ARG A 38 -8.50 12.87 3.64
CA ARG A 38 -7.51 12.75 2.56
C ARG A 38 -8.00 11.87 1.39
N VAL A 39 -8.88 10.91 1.65
CA VAL A 39 -9.49 10.05 0.63
C VAL A 39 -10.79 10.66 0.12
N ILE A 40 -11.60 11.25 1.00
CA ILE A 40 -12.87 11.89 0.66
C ILE A 40 -12.65 12.95 -0.42
N THR A 41 -11.71 13.87 -0.22
CA THR A 41 -11.46 15.00 -1.14
C THR A 41 -11.27 14.57 -2.60
N PRO A 42 -10.32 13.71 -2.96
CA PRO A 42 -10.16 13.30 -4.35
C PRO A 42 -11.34 12.48 -4.88
N LEU A 43 -12.00 11.66 -4.07
CA LEU A 43 -13.16 10.90 -4.50
C LEU A 43 -14.38 11.78 -4.76
N GLU A 44 -14.56 12.90 -4.04
CA GLU A 44 -15.57 13.90 -4.34
C GLU A 44 -15.28 14.59 -5.68
N MET A 45 -14.02 14.90 -5.99
CA MET A 45 -13.63 15.42 -7.30
C MET A 45 -13.99 14.45 -8.44
N MET A 46 -13.96 13.14 -8.17
CA MET A 46 -14.36 12.08 -9.11
C MET A 46 -15.88 11.90 -9.20
N GLY A 47 -16.67 12.55 -8.32
CA GLY A 47 -18.14 12.57 -8.36
C GLY A 47 -18.84 11.80 -7.25
N ALA A 48 -18.13 11.17 -6.32
CA ALA A 48 -18.73 10.54 -5.15
C ALA A 48 -19.24 11.59 -4.16
N GLN A 49 -20.22 11.22 -3.34
CA GLN A 49 -20.79 12.07 -2.28
C GLN A 49 -20.58 11.42 -0.92
N PHE A 50 -20.26 12.24 0.08
CA PHE A 50 -19.98 11.76 1.43
C PHE A 50 -20.78 12.50 2.48
N LEU A 51 -21.23 11.76 3.50
CA LEU A 51 -21.78 12.27 4.75
C LEU A 51 -20.99 11.64 5.89
N SER A 52 -20.18 12.43 6.56
CA SER A 52 -19.32 11.98 7.65
C SER A 52 -19.51 12.77 8.92
N ARG A 53 -19.00 12.29 10.02
CA ARG A 53 -18.82 13.09 11.23
C ARG A 53 -17.83 14.21 10.99
N ALA A 54 -17.88 15.25 11.83
CA ALA A 54 -16.93 16.37 11.79
C ALA A 54 -15.48 15.86 11.71
N GLY A 55 -14.68 16.46 10.83
CA GLY A 55 -13.30 16.02 10.58
C GLY A 55 -13.15 14.81 9.65
N GLY A 56 -14.21 14.41 8.94
CA GLY A 56 -14.16 13.25 8.04
C GLY A 56 -14.03 11.92 8.78
N LEU A 57 -14.59 11.80 9.97
CA LEU A 57 -14.49 10.61 10.81
C LEU A 57 -15.60 9.60 10.55
N LEU A 58 -15.30 8.33 10.83
CA LEU A 58 -16.30 7.24 10.85
C LEU A 58 -17.22 7.36 12.08
N PRO A 59 -18.51 6.88 12.01
CA PRO A 59 -19.13 6.29 10.83
C PRO A 59 -19.36 7.33 9.75
N LEU A 60 -19.26 6.92 8.49
CA LEU A 60 -19.60 7.74 7.35
C LEU A 60 -20.49 6.96 6.38
N ALA A 61 -21.35 7.67 5.67
CA ALA A 61 -22.07 7.17 4.51
C ALA A 61 -21.47 7.78 3.24
N MET A 62 -21.46 7.02 2.16
CA MET A 62 -21.08 7.53 0.86
C MET A 62 -22.03 7.01 -0.22
N ARG A 63 -22.20 7.81 -1.25
CA ARG A 63 -22.88 7.44 -2.50
C ARG A 63 -21.85 7.54 -3.62
N GLY A 64 -21.53 6.44 -4.25
CA GLY A 64 -20.69 6.42 -5.44
C GLY A 64 -21.46 6.90 -6.68
N THR A 65 -20.74 7.09 -7.77
CA THR A 65 -21.29 7.53 -9.05
C THR A 65 -21.08 6.48 -10.14
N GLY A 66 -22.07 6.30 -11.05
CA GLY A 66 -21.87 5.51 -12.27
C GLY A 66 -21.10 6.25 -13.36
N GLU A 67 -20.84 7.54 -13.14
CA GLU A 67 -20.20 8.48 -14.10
C GLU A 67 -18.94 9.08 -13.46
N ALA A 68 -18.02 8.21 -13.03
CA ALA A 68 -16.78 8.66 -12.38
C ALA A 68 -15.92 9.48 -13.36
N LYS A 69 -15.45 10.63 -12.90
CA LYS A 69 -14.59 11.53 -13.69
C LYS A 69 -13.13 11.15 -13.46
N ALA A 70 -12.36 11.08 -14.53
CA ALA A 70 -10.91 10.99 -14.43
C ALA A 70 -10.33 12.30 -13.90
N ILE A 71 -9.34 12.21 -13.02
CA ILE A 71 -8.67 13.36 -12.43
C ILE A 71 -7.17 13.21 -12.48
N THR A 72 -6.45 14.34 -12.46
CA THR A 72 -5.03 14.38 -12.09
C THR A 72 -4.93 14.94 -10.69
N TYR A 73 -4.40 14.15 -9.77
CA TYR A 73 -4.34 14.52 -8.35
C TYR A 73 -2.92 14.40 -7.80
N ARG A 74 -2.35 15.53 -7.38
CA ARG A 74 -1.08 15.56 -6.66
C ARG A 74 -1.34 15.32 -5.18
N LEU A 75 -0.71 14.29 -4.62
CA LEU A 75 -0.84 13.98 -3.19
C LEU A 75 -0.20 15.10 -2.35
N PRO A 76 -0.95 15.75 -1.46
CA PRO A 76 -0.37 16.78 -0.58
C PRO A 76 0.58 16.18 0.48
N VAL A 77 0.40 14.90 0.79
CA VAL A 77 1.25 14.10 1.69
C VAL A 77 1.36 12.69 1.12
N ALA A 78 2.54 12.12 1.10
CA ALA A 78 2.80 10.76 0.65
C ALA A 78 1.87 9.75 1.34
N SER A 79 1.08 9.01 0.57
CA SER A 79 0.11 8.04 1.08
C SER A 79 -0.27 6.99 0.04
N ALA A 80 0.27 5.79 0.17
CA ALA A 80 -0.10 4.66 -0.67
C ALA A 80 -1.62 4.38 -0.65
N GLN A 81 -2.27 4.55 0.49
CA GLN A 81 -3.70 4.27 0.64
C GLN A 81 -4.57 5.27 -0.16
N VAL A 82 -4.20 6.56 -0.16
CA VAL A 82 -4.91 7.58 -0.96
C VAL A 82 -4.69 7.33 -2.44
N LYS A 83 -3.44 7.08 -2.85
CA LYS A 83 -3.08 6.67 -4.21
C LYS A 83 -3.92 5.48 -4.67
N SER A 84 -3.90 4.39 -3.90
CA SER A 84 -4.66 3.17 -4.21
C SER A 84 -6.16 3.43 -4.35
N ALA A 85 -6.76 4.24 -3.45
CA ALA A 85 -8.19 4.57 -3.53
C ALA A 85 -8.52 5.31 -4.82
N ILE A 86 -7.70 6.28 -5.24
CA ILE A 86 -7.88 7.04 -6.48
C ILE A 86 -7.72 6.14 -7.71
N LEU A 87 -6.69 5.28 -7.73
CA LEU A 87 -6.47 4.34 -8.84
C LEU A 87 -7.63 3.34 -8.97
N LEU A 88 -8.13 2.79 -7.86
CA LEU A 88 -9.30 1.90 -7.86
C LEU A 88 -10.57 2.59 -8.38
N ALA A 89 -10.81 3.83 -7.97
CA ALA A 89 -11.91 4.62 -8.51
C ALA A 89 -11.71 4.92 -10.01
N GLY A 90 -10.46 5.15 -10.44
CA GLY A 90 -10.07 5.42 -11.81
C GLY A 90 -10.35 4.27 -12.78
N LEU A 91 -10.48 3.03 -12.30
CA LEU A 91 -10.78 1.86 -13.17
C LEU A 91 -12.11 1.99 -13.91
N ASN A 92 -13.09 2.69 -13.34
CA ASN A 92 -14.39 2.94 -13.95
C ASN A 92 -14.59 4.39 -14.37
N ALA A 93 -13.56 5.22 -14.32
CA ALA A 93 -13.64 6.62 -14.73
C ALA A 93 -13.58 6.73 -16.25
N HIS A 94 -14.26 7.74 -16.82
CA HIS A 94 -14.11 8.08 -18.23
C HIS A 94 -12.79 8.83 -18.45
N GLY A 95 -11.81 8.16 -19.05
CA GLY A 95 -10.48 8.71 -19.35
C GLY A 95 -9.36 8.18 -18.45
N THR A 96 -8.27 8.93 -18.36
CA THR A 96 -7.07 8.54 -17.62
C THR A 96 -7.01 9.27 -16.28
N THR A 97 -7.01 8.52 -15.20
CA THR A 97 -6.80 9.03 -13.84
C THR A 97 -5.33 8.95 -13.50
N THR A 98 -4.76 10.07 -13.04
CA THR A 98 -3.34 10.19 -12.72
C THR A 98 -3.16 10.63 -11.26
N VAL A 99 -2.30 9.94 -10.55
CA VAL A 99 -1.83 10.35 -9.22
C VAL A 99 -0.36 10.76 -9.32
N ILE A 100 -0.02 11.91 -8.71
CA ILE A 100 1.34 12.41 -8.64
C ILE A 100 1.80 12.36 -7.19
N GLU A 101 2.91 11.67 -6.93
CA GLU A 101 3.54 11.60 -5.61
C GLU A 101 4.97 12.12 -5.64
N THR A 102 5.30 13.03 -4.72
CA THR A 102 6.65 13.62 -4.60
C THR A 102 7.64 12.68 -3.92
N HIS A 103 7.14 11.78 -3.10
CA HIS A 103 7.94 10.73 -2.47
C HIS A 103 7.28 9.40 -2.77
N PRO A 104 8.00 8.45 -3.41
CA PRO A 104 7.47 7.15 -3.75
C PRO A 104 6.89 6.42 -2.54
N THR A 105 5.65 5.94 -2.68
CA THR A 105 4.99 5.13 -1.68
C THR A 105 4.86 3.69 -2.15
N ARG A 106 4.39 2.79 -1.27
CA ARG A 106 4.14 1.38 -1.60
C ARG A 106 3.32 1.24 -2.88
N ASP A 107 3.73 0.34 -3.77
CA ASP A 107 3.18 0.15 -5.13
C ASP A 107 2.43 -1.17 -5.32
N HIS A 108 1.99 -1.78 -4.22
CA HIS A 108 1.25 -3.05 -4.26
C HIS A 108 0.00 -2.99 -5.14
N SER A 109 -0.74 -1.86 -5.13
CA SER A 109 -1.94 -1.72 -5.96
C SER A 109 -1.61 -1.67 -7.44
N GLU A 110 -0.54 -0.97 -7.82
CA GLU A 110 -0.05 -0.89 -9.19
C GLU A 110 0.37 -2.26 -9.70
N ASN A 111 1.16 -2.99 -8.90
CA ASN A 111 1.63 -4.32 -9.23
C ASN A 111 0.46 -5.31 -9.37
N MET A 112 -0.48 -5.28 -8.45
CA MET A 112 -1.68 -6.11 -8.50
C MET A 112 -2.57 -5.77 -9.69
N LEU A 113 -2.82 -4.50 -9.99
CA LEU A 113 -3.60 -4.08 -11.14
C LEU A 113 -2.98 -4.53 -12.45
N ARG A 114 -1.64 -4.42 -12.60
CA ARG A 114 -0.93 -4.97 -13.77
C ARG A 114 -1.11 -6.48 -13.87
N HIS A 115 -1.04 -7.19 -12.75
CA HIS A 115 -1.25 -8.63 -12.71
C HIS A 115 -2.67 -9.03 -13.12
N PHE A 116 -3.67 -8.23 -12.76
CA PHE A 116 -5.06 -8.39 -13.23
C PHE A 116 -5.30 -7.88 -14.66
N GLY A 117 -4.26 -7.52 -15.40
CA GLY A 117 -4.35 -7.14 -16.82
C GLY A 117 -4.69 -5.67 -17.09
N VAL A 118 -4.67 -4.82 -16.06
CA VAL A 118 -4.86 -3.38 -16.24
C VAL A 118 -3.53 -2.72 -16.58
N SER A 119 -3.54 -1.85 -17.60
CA SER A 119 -2.38 -1.02 -17.91
C SER A 119 -2.22 0.08 -16.86
N VAL A 120 -1.16 -0.02 -16.07
CA VAL A 120 -0.74 1.01 -15.12
C VAL A 120 0.61 1.55 -15.57
N THR A 121 0.66 2.81 -15.97
CA THR A 121 1.89 3.48 -16.35
C THR A 121 2.47 4.22 -15.15
N THR A 122 3.77 4.13 -14.98
CA THR A 122 4.53 4.90 -13.99
C THR A 122 5.65 5.61 -14.72
N SER A 123 5.80 6.90 -14.51
CA SER A 123 6.86 7.72 -15.09
C SER A 123 7.37 8.71 -14.07
N GLU A 124 8.67 8.92 -14.07
CA GLU A 124 9.29 10.02 -13.34
C GLU A 124 8.98 11.34 -14.08
N ILE A 125 8.66 12.36 -13.32
CA ILE A 125 8.40 13.72 -13.81
C ILE A 125 9.36 14.70 -13.12
N GLU A 126 9.18 15.99 -13.36
CA GLU A 126 10.01 17.05 -12.76
C GLU A 126 10.13 16.91 -11.23
N ASP A 127 11.27 17.31 -10.69
CA ASP A 127 11.61 17.28 -9.26
C ASP A 127 11.64 15.87 -8.61
N GLY A 128 11.86 14.81 -9.40
CA GLY A 128 11.91 13.44 -8.90
C GLY A 128 10.57 12.89 -8.43
N ALA A 129 9.46 13.55 -8.77
CA ALA A 129 8.12 13.06 -8.50
C ALA A 129 7.74 11.94 -9.45
N GLU A 130 6.93 10.98 -8.97
CA GLU A 130 6.35 9.92 -9.80
C GLU A 130 4.92 10.25 -10.21
N SER A 131 4.59 10.00 -11.47
CA SER A 131 3.24 10.04 -12.04
C SER A 131 2.76 8.63 -12.30
N ILE A 132 1.64 8.24 -11.68
CA ILE A 132 1.04 6.91 -11.79
C ILE A 132 -0.35 7.06 -12.40
N SER A 133 -0.59 6.38 -13.53
CA SER A 133 -1.84 6.53 -14.28
C SER A 133 -2.52 5.21 -14.57
N VAL A 134 -3.85 5.22 -14.52
CA VAL A 134 -4.73 4.15 -14.99
C VAL A 134 -5.75 4.73 -15.97
N THR A 135 -6.05 3.99 -17.04
CA THR A 135 -7.14 4.33 -17.96
C THR A 135 -8.36 3.49 -17.62
N GLY A 136 -9.49 4.14 -17.41
CA GLY A 136 -10.73 3.48 -17.05
C GLY A 136 -11.34 2.67 -18.21
N GLY A 137 -12.29 1.80 -17.85
CA GLY A 137 -12.97 0.91 -18.79
C GLY A 137 -12.21 -0.37 -19.12
N GLY A 138 -11.02 -0.59 -18.54
CA GLY A 138 -10.29 -1.84 -18.65
C GLY A 138 -10.99 -2.99 -17.91
N ARG A 139 -10.96 -4.19 -18.49
CA ARG A 139 -11.50 -5.40 -17.83
C ARG A 139 -10.42 -6.06 -16.98
N LEU A 140 -10.72 -6.27 -15.70
CA LEU A 140 -9.90 -7.08 -14.83
C LEU A 140 -10.02 -8.57 -15.20
N LEU A 141 -8.89 -9.25 -15.28
CA LEU A 141 -8.82 -10.69 -15.51
C LEU A 141 -8.72 -11.39 -14.17
N GLY A 142 -9.69 -12.25 -13.85
CA GLY A 142 -9.65 -13.06 -12.64
C GLY A 142 -8.50 -14.06 -12.67
N CYS A 143 -7.74 -14.14 -11.60
CA CYS A 143 -6.64 -15.10 -11.43
C CYS A 143 -6.57 -15.59 -9.98
N SER A 144 -5.87 -16.69 -9.77
CA SER A 144 -5.55 -17.14 -8.41
C SER A 144 -4.49 -16.21 -7.80
N VAL A 145 -4.72 -15.83 -6.55
CA VAL A 145 -3.81 -14.98 -5.78
C VAL A 145 -3.40 -15.73 -4.52
N ASP A 146 -2.10 -15.95 -4.38
CA ASP A 146 -1.53 -16.49 -3.16
C ASP A 146 -0.81 -15.35 -2.42
N VAL A 147 -1.40 -14.90 -1.32
CA VAL A 147 -0.92 -13.72 -0.59
C VAL A 147 0.40 -14.03 0.11
N PRO A 148 1.48 -13.29 -0.15
CA PRO A 148 2.76 -13.49 0.51
C PRO A 148 2.71 -13.11 1.99
N GLY A 149 3.68 -13.62 2.75
CA GLY A 149 3.90 -13.21 4.13
C GLY A 149 4.26 -11.72 4.21
N ASP A 150 3.69 -11.03 5.19
CA ASP A 150 3.92 -9.60 5.39
C ASP A 150 5.32 -9.34 5.99
N PRO A 151 6.18 -8.54 5.32
CA PRO A 151 7.53 -8.26 5.81
C PRO A 151 7.54 -7.53 7.15
N SER A 152 6.54 -6.69 7.44
CA SER A 152 6.44 -5.99 8.73
C SER A 152 6.10 -6.94 9.88
N SER A 153 5.21 -7.90 9.65
CA SER A 153 4.92 -8.96 10.64
C SER A 153 6.11 -9.89 10.83
N ALA A 154 6.81 -10.25 9.75
CA ALA A 154 8.01 -11.07 9.80
C ALA A 154 9.16 -10.39 10.56
N ALA A 155 9.23 -9.06 10.53
CA ALA A 155 10.26 -8.27 11.21
C ALA A 155 10.38 -8.60 12.70
N PHE A 156 9.27 -8.84 13.40
CA PHE A 156 9.28 -9.22 14.82
C PHE A 156 10.02 -10.54 15.05
N LEU A 157 9.79 -11.53 14.17
CA LEU A 157 10.45 -12.83 14.27
C LEU A 157 11.93 -12.74 13.86
N VAL A 158 12.24 -11.93 12.85
CA VAL A 158 13.61 -11.67 12.41
C VAL A 158 14.41 -11.05 13.55
N VAL A 159 13.90 -9.97 14.17
CA VAL A 159 14.58 -9.31 15.30
C VAL A 159 14.69 -10.25 16.50
N ALA A 160 13.65 -11.00 16.82
CA ALA A 160 13.70 -11.97 17.92
C ALA A 160 14.80 -13.02 17.71
N ALA A 161 14.97 -13.54 16.49
CA ALA A 161 16.05 -14.46 16.17
C ALA A 161 17.42 -13.80 16.30
N LEU A 162 17.61 -12.59 15.78
CA LEU A 162 18.88 -11.88 15.84
C LEU A 162 19.33 -11.56 17.27
N LEU A 163 18.40 -11.37 18.20
CA LEU A 163 18.69 -11.09 19.62
C LEU A 163 19.19 -12.33 20.41
N HIS A 164 19.06 -13.54 19.83
CA HIS A 164 19.47 -14.79 20.47
C HIS A 164 20.59 -15.44 19.70
N GLU A 165 21.82 -15.38 20.21
CA GLU A 165 22.98 -16.03 19.62
C GLU A 165 22.75 -17.54 19.44
N GLY A 166 23.12 -18.08 18.27
CA GLY A 166 22.94 -19.47 17.90
C GLY A 166 21.52 -19.87 17.50
N SER A 167 20.57 -18.92 17.49
CA SER A 167 19.24 -19.18 16.97
C SER A 167 19.22 -19.23 15.44
N GLN A 168 18.26 -19.96 14.90
CA GLN A 168 18.00 -19.98 13.46
C GLN A 168 16.51 -20.07 13.20
N ILE A 169 16.00 -19.21 12.30
CA ILE A 169 14.63 -19.32 11.80
C ILE A 169 14.59 -19.26 10.27
N THR A 170 13.58 -19.90 9.71
CA THR A 170 13.29 -19.83 8.27
C THR A 170 11.86 -19.35 8.10
N LEU A 171 11.70 -18.24 7.37
CA LEU A 171 10.42 -17.60 7.09
C LEU A 171 10.14 -17.70 5.59
N PRO A 172 9.28 -18.64 5.15
CA PRO A 172 9.00 -18.84 3.74
C PRO A 172 8.07 -17.77 3.18
N ARG A 173 8.21 -17.47 1.89
CA ARG A 173 7.29 -16.67 1.10
C ARG A 173 7.04 -15.26 1.65
N ILE A 174 8.07 -14.59 2.14
CA ILE A 174 7.99 -13.22 2.64
C ILE A 174 8.10 -12.23 1.48
N GLY A 175 7.21 -11.25 1.43
CA GLY A 175 7.25 -10.17 0.45
C GLY A 175 8.58 -9.42 0.48
N GLN A 176 9.16 -9.19 -0.71
CA GLN A 176 10.45 -8.53 -0.91
C GLN A 176 10.32 -7.23 -1.67
N ASN A 177 9.19 -6.54 -1.55
CA ASN A 177 9.01 -5.25 -2.18
C ASN A 177 10.03 -4.24 -1.63
N PRO A 178 10.87 -3.61 -2.48
CA PRO A 178 11.91 -2.67 -2.01
C PRO A 178 11.36 -1.51 -1.18
N ARG A 179 10.10 -1.13 -1.42
CA ARG A 179 9.40 -0.07 -0.65
C ARG A 179 8.90 -0.55 0.72
N ARG A 180 9.25 -1.79 1.13
CA ARG A 180 8.86 -2.43 2.41
C ARG A 180 10.01 -3.12 3.14
N THR A 181 11.19 -3.25 2.54
CA THR A 181 12.30 -4.06 3.06
C THR A 181 13.46 -3.24 3.62
N GLY A 182 13.27 -1.93 3.84
CA GLY A 182 14.31 -1.05 4.39
C GLY A 182 14.84 -1.51 5.75
N LEU A 183 14.01 -2.13 6.59
CA LEU A 183 14.46 -2.71 7.86
C LEU A 183 15.49 -3.82 7.65
N TYR A 184 15.26 -4.74 6.71
CA TYR A 184 16.19 -5.84 6.44
C TYR A 184 17.53 -5.32 5.93
N GLN A 185 17.51 -4.31 5.06
CA GLN A 185 18.72 -3.63 4.62
C GLN A 185 19.47 -3.00 5.80
N THR A 186 18.78 -2.32 6.69
CA THR A 186 19.38 -1.71 7.88
C THR A 186 19.97 -2.78 8.81
N LEU A 187 19.26 -3.88 9.05
CA LEU A 187 19.78 -4.98 9.87
C LEU A 187 21.03 -5.62 9.25
N LEU A 188 21.07 -5.78 7.92
CA LEU A 188 22.28 -6.27 7.22
C LEU A 188 23.48 -5.32 7.40
N GLU A 189 23.26 -4.01 7.33
CA GLU A 189 24.30 -2.99 7.59
C GLU A 189 24.78 -3.03 9.06
N MET A 190 23.88 -3.40 9.99
CA MET A 190 24.22 -3.63 11.39
C MET A 190 25.02 -4.92 11.64
N GLY A 191 25.23 -5.76 10.59
CA GLY A 191 25.96 -7.01 10.66
C GLY A 191 25.12 -8.25 10.89
N ALA A 192 23.79 -8.18 10.70
CA ALA A 192 22.89 -9.34 10.83
C ALA A 192 23.15 -10.38 9.72
N ASP A 193 23.09 -11.67 10.05
CA ASP A 193 23.08 -12.77 9.07
C ASP A 193 21.63 -13.06 8.65
N ILE A 194 21.19 -12.36 7.63
CA ILE A 194 19.90 -12.53 6.96
C ILE A 194 20.17 -12.93 5.52
N ARG A 195 19.72 -14.12 5.12
CA ARG A 195 19.86 -14.62 3.75
C ARG A 195 18.51 -14.63 3.07
N VAL A 196 18.49 -14.11 1.85
CA VAL A 196 17.32 -14.12 0.97
C VAL A 196 17.49 -15.27 -0.01
N GLU A 197 16.69 -16.31 0.15
CA GLU A 197 16.75 -17.51 -0.65
C GLU A 197 15.51 -17.69 -1.52
N ARG A 198 15.66 -18.41 -2.64
CA ARG A 198 14.57 -18.77 -3.56
C ARG A 198 13.72 -17.58 -3.96
N PRO A 199 14.31 -16.49 -4.51
CA PRO A 199 13.54 -15.37 -4.99
C PRO A 199 12.59 -15.81 -6.12
N GLN A 200 11.34 -15.36 -6.04
CA GLN A 200 10.28 -15.69 -7.00
C GLN A 200 9.45 -14.42 -7.25
N GLN A 201 8.70 -14.42 -8.33
CA GLN A 201 7.72 -13.37 -8.60
C GLN A 201 6.32 -13.98 -8.65
N GLU A 202 5.44 -13.49 -7.79
CA GLU A 202 4.05 -13.93 -7.71
C GLU A 202 3.11 -12.75 -7.62
N VAL A 203 2.03 -12.77 -8.38
CA VAL A 203 0.99 -11.71 -8.39
C VAL A 203 1.57 -10.31 -8.58
N GLY A 204 2.65 -10.20 -9.38
CA GLY A 204 3.36 -8.93 -9.58
C GLY A 204 4.29 -8.50 -8.44
N GLU A 205 4.36 -9.26 -7.34
CA GLU A 205 5.22 -8.98 -6.19
C GLU A 205 6.43 -9.93 -6.16
N GLN A 206 7.56 -9.40 -5.67
CA GLN A 206 8.72 -10.21 -5.35
C GLN A 206 8.53 -10.87 -4.00
N ILE A 207 8.81 -12.16 -3.91
CA ILE A 207 8.77 -12.94 -2.68
C ILE A 207 10.05 -13.78 -2.53
N ALA A 208 10.43 -14.08 -1.31
CA ALA A 208 11.56 -14.96 -1.03
C ALA A 208 11.40 -15.67 0.32
N THR A 209 12.25 -16.66 0.56
CA THR A 209 12.45 -17.25 1.89
C THR A 209 13.54 -16.47 2.60
N LEU A 210 13.27 -16.01 3.82
CA LEU A 210 14.28 -15.42 4.69
C LEU A 210 14.83 -16.50 5.63
N VAL A 211 16.15 -16.68 5.65
CA VAL A 211 16.86 -17.49 6.62
C VAL A 211 17.68 -16.55 7.50
N VAL A 212 17.42 -16.58 8.79
CA VAL A 212 18.02 -15.65 9.77
C VAL A 212 18.76 -16.43 10.83
N HIS A 213 20.02 -16.04 11.08
CA HIS A 213 20.84 -16.62 12.14
C HIS A 213 21.17 -15.55 13.18
N GLY A 214 21.01 -15.86 14.45
CA GLY A 214 21.45 -15.03 15.56
C GLY A 214 22.95 -15.13 15.76
N THR A 215 23.67 -14.06 15.44
CA THR A 215 25.14 -14.00 15.47
C THR A 215 25.69 -13.23 16.68
N GLY A 216 24.81 -12.76 17.56
CA GLY A 216 25.19 -11.93 18.71
C GLY A 216 24.97 -10.44 18.47
N PRO A 217 25.73 -9.58 19.16
CA PRO A 217 25.48 -8.13 19.13
C PRO A 217 25.59 -7.52 17.73
N LEU A 218 24.63 -6.68 17.37
CA LEU A 218 24.61 -5.91 16.15
C LEU A 218 25.26 -4.52 16.38
N ASN A 219 25.85 -3.95 15.34
CA ASN A 219 26.43 -2.62 15.38
C ASN A 219 25.35 -1.55 15.15
N GLY A 220 25.49 -0.39 15.80
CA GLY A 220 24.66 0.77 15.50
C GLY A 220 25.02 1.35 14.13
N VAL A 221 23.99 1.81 13.38
CA VAL A 221 24.16 2.46 12.08
C VAL A 221 23.31 3.71 11.99
N ASP A 222 23.73 4.67 11.20
CA ASP A 222 22.94 5.84 10.85
C ASP A 222 22.05 5.50 9.66
N VAL A 223 20.72 5.58 9.84
CA VAL A 223 19.75 5.28 8.80
C VAL A 223 19.49 6.52 7.95
N PRO A 224 19.71 6.46 6.62
CA PRO A 224 19.42 7.59 5.77
C PRO A 224 17.91 7.91 5.75
N PRO A 225 17.51 9.20 5.85
CA PRO A 225 16.10 9.60 5.96
C PRO A 225 15.19 9.06 4.86
N GLU A 226 15.69 8.92 3.65
CA GLU A 226 14.96 8.40 2.49
C GLU A 226 14.58 6.92 2.63
N ARG A 227 15.26 6.16 3.49
CA ARG A 227 14.94 4.76 3.78
C ARG A 227 13.78 4.61 4.76
N VAL A 228 13.58 5.60 5.65
CA VAL A 228 12.59 5.51 6.74
C VAL A 228 11.20 5.12 6.27
N PRO A 229 10.64 5.66 5.14
CA PRO A 229 9.32 5.26 4.67
C PRO A 229 9.16 3.77 4.35
N SER A 230 10.26 3.07 4.02
CA SER A 230 10.25 1.63 3.70
C SER A 230 10.37 0.71 4.92
N MET A 231 10.52 1.26 6.13
CA MET A 231 10.76 0.50 7.36
C MET A 231 9.97 0.99 8.58
N ILE A 232 9.09 1.99 8.43
CA ILE A 232 8.44 2.70 9.55
C ILE A 232 7.27 1.93 10.19
N ASP A 233 6.82 0.82 9.66
CA ASP A 233 5.69 0.04 10.19
C ASP A 233 6.01 -0.71 11.48
#